data_4bcafc6f2735c3e15028e20464c4e252
#
_entry.id   4bcafc6f2735c3e15028e20464c4e252
#
_cell.length_a   1.000
_cell.length_b   1.000
_cell.length_c   1.000
_cell.angle_alpha   90.00
_cell.angle_beta   90.00
_cell.angle_gamma   90.00
#
_symmetry.space_group_name_H-M   'P 1'
#
loop_
_entity.id
_entity.type
_entity.pdbx_description
1 polymer ?
#
loop_
_entity_poly.entity_id
_entity_poly.type
_entity_poly.pdbx_seq_one_letter_code
_entity_poly.pdbx_strand_id
1 'polypeptide(L)'
;MAAQKEFRVELSAGAVKDLGALPATTQRAVLAEITLRLRLEPYREIKTRIKRLTGMIPPLYRLRVGDYRVYYRIYQDRAVVLATLHKKDSERWLKRVR
;
A
#
# COMPACT_ATOMS: atom_id res chain seq x y z
N MET A 1 -6.54 -30.06 0.64
CA MET A 1 -5.90 -28.84 1.13
C MET A 1 -6.50 -27.63 0.43
N ALA A 2 -6.99 -26.69 1.20
CA ALA A 2 -7.61 -25.49 0.62
C ALA A 2 -6.54 -24.60 -0.03
N ALA A 3 -6.85 -24.07 -1.21
CA ALA A 3 -5.98 -23.11 -1.84
C ALA A 3 -5.97 -21.82 -1.02
N GLN A 4 -4.81 -21.18 -0.94
CA GLN A 4 -4.70 -19.90 -0.27
C GLN A 4 -5.49 -18.85 -1.06
N LYS A 5 -6.33 -18.09 -0.37
CA LYS A 5 -7.14 -17.07 -0.99
C LYS A 5 -6.24 -15.89 -1.40
N GLU A 6 -6.38 -15.48 -2.64
CA GLU A 6 -5.67 -14.29 -3.13
C GLU A 6 -6.57 -13.07 -3.02
N PHE A 7 -5.96 -11.96 -2.66
CA PHE A 7 -6.64 -10.67 -2.63
C PHE A 7 -6.54 -10.01 -4.00
N ARG A 8 -7.59 -9.32 -4.40
CA ARG A 8 -7.51 -8.45 -5.56
C ARG A 8 -6.81 -7.16 -5.14
N VAL A 9 -5.80 -6.78 -5.91
CA VAL A 9 -5.09 -5.53 -5.66
C VAL A 9 -5.62 -4.48 -6.62
N GLU A 10 -6.19 -3.42 -6.05
CA GLU A 10 -6.75 -2.33 -6.83
C GLU A 10 -6.01 -1.04 -6.52
N LEU A 11 -5.89 -0.18 -7.52
CA LEU A 11 -5.26 1.12 -7.36
C LEU A 11 -6.31 2.20 -7.51
N SER A 12 -6.41 3.09 -6.52
CA SER A 12 -7.27 4.26 -6.66
C SER A 12 -6.72 5.19 -7.75
N ALA A 13 -7.55 6.12 -8.21
CA ALA A 13 -7.11 7.11 -9.19
C ALA A 13 -5.90 7.90 -8.67
N GLY A 14 -5.90 8.23 -7.37
CA GLY A 14 -4.77 8.91 -6.75
C GLY A 14 -3.50 8.07 -6.77
N ALA A 15 -3.61 6.78 -6.49
CA ALA A 15 -2.47 5.88 -6.51
C ALA A 15 -1.90 5.72 -7.93
N VAL A 16 -2.77 5.62 -8.93
CA VAL A 16 -2.33 5.55 -10.32
C VAL A 16 -1.54 6.81 -10.69
N LYS A 17 -2.05 7.97 -10.31
CA LYS A 17 -1.38 9.24 -10.58
C LYS A 17 -0.03 9.30 -9.87
N ASP A 18 0.01 8.90 -8.60
CA ASP A 18 1.24 8.88 -7.82
C ASP A 18 2.29 8.00 -8.48
N LEU A 19 1.92 6.79 -8.87
CA LEU A 19 2.83 5.85 -9.50
C LEU A 19 3.35 6.38 -10.83
N GLY A 20 2.47 6.99 -11.61
CA GLY A 20 2.85 7.57 -12.90
C GLY A 20 3.87 8.69 -12.79
N ALA A 21 3.95 9.35 -11.64
CA ALA A 21 4.90 10.43 -11.41
C ALA A 21 6.27 9.94 -10.94
N LEU A 22 6.42 8.65 -10.63
CA LEU A 22 7.68 8.10 -10.16
C LEU A 22 8.63 7.79 -11.34
N PRO A 23 9.95 7.89 -11.11
CA PRO A 23 10.91 7.40 -12.11
C PRO A 23 10.63 5.94 -12.44
N ALA A 24 10.87 5.55 -13.69
CA ALA A 24 10.49 4.23 -14.18
C ALA A 24 11.02 3.07 -13.32
N THR A 25 12.28 3.15 -12.89
CA THR A 25 12.87 2.12 -12.05
C THR A 25 12.17 2.00 -10.70
N THR A 26 11.89 3.15 -10.08
CA THR A 26 11.18 3.20 -8.80
C THR A 26 9.76 2.68 -8.97
N GLN A 27 9.08 3.09 -10.04
CA GLN A 27 7.72 2.64 -10.33
C GLN A 27 7.65 1.11 -10.41
N ARG A 28 8.57 0.50 -11.15
CA ARG A 28 8.62 -0.97 -11.27
C ARG A 28 8.86 -1.66 -9.94
N ALA A 29 9.79 -1.12 -9.14
CA ALA A 29 10.10 -1.70 -7.84
C ALA A 29 8.90 -1.63 -6.90
N VAL A 30 8.21 -0.49 -6.88
CA VAL A 30 7.04 -0.30 -6.03
C VAL A 30 5.90 -1.23 -6.47
N LEU A 31 5.64 -1.32 -7.78
CA LEU A 31 4.59 -2.19 -8.29
C LEU A 31 4.88 -3.67 -8.00
N ALA A 32 6.14 -4.07 -8.10
CA ALA A 32 6.53 -5.45 -7.81
C ALA A 32 6.25 -5.78 -6.34
N GLU A 33 6.57 -4.87 -5.42
CA GLU A 33 6.31 -5.09 -3.99
C GLU A 33 4.83 -5.06 -3.67
N ILE A 34 4.06 -4.16 -4.30
CA ILE A 34 2.62 -4.14 -4.13
C ILE A 34 2.03 -5.49 -4.52
N THR A 35 2.38 -5.99 -5.69
CA THR A 35 1.87 -7.27 -6.18
C THR A 35 2.29 -8.42 -5.27
N LEU A 36 3.56 -8.46 -4.91
CA LEU A 36 4.09 -9.54 -4.08
C LEU A 36 3.44 -9.59 -2.69
N ARG A 37 3.31 -8.44 -2.04
CA ARG A 37 2.89 -8.39 -0.64
C ARG A 37 1.38 -8.34 -0.46
N LEU A 38 0.70 -7.58 -1.30
CA LEU A 38 -0.72 -7.31 -1.09
C LEU A 38 -1.64 -8.39 -1.66
N ARG A 39 -1.14 -9.21 -2.55
CA ARG A 39 -1.95 -10.26 -3.16
C ARG A 39 -2.25 -11.42 -2.21
N LEU A 40 -1.31 -11.74 -1.32
CA LEU A 40 -1.44 -12.92 -0.46
C LEU A 40 -1.81 -12.57 0.98
N GLU A 41 -1.04 -11.70 1.62
CA GLU A 41 -1.24 -11.41 3.04
C GLU A 41 -1.13 -9.90 3.32
N PRO A 42 -2.04 -9.08 2.76
CA PRO A 42 -1.94 -7.63 2.93
C PRO A 42 -2.18 -7.18 4.38
N TYR A 43 -2.82 -8.01 5.20
CA TYR A 43 -3.14 -7.71 6.60
C TYR A 43 -2.00 -8.08 7.56
N ARG A 44 -1.01 -8.83 7.09
CA ARG A 44 0.05 -9.34 7.96
C ARG A 44 1.12 -8.27 8.19
N GLU A 45 1.28 -7.87 9.44
CA GLU A 45 2.33 -6.94 9.80
C GLU A 45 3.69 -7.64 9.76
N ILE A 46 4.64 -7.01 9.09
CA ILE A 46 6.01 -7.49 8.98
C ILE A 46 6.90 -6.34 9.42
N LYS A 47 7.52 -6.52 10.56
CA LYS A 47 8.36 -5.57 11.30
C LYS A 47 8.57 -4.19 10.66
N THR A 48 9.45 -4.08 9.69
CA THR A 48 9.76 -2.79 9.08
C THR A 48 9.10 -2.59 7.73
N ARG A 49 8.34 -3.58 7.25
CA ARG A 49 7.81 -3.54 5.90
C ARG A 49 6.33 -3.22 5.84
N ILE A 50 5.52 -3.92 6.62
CA ILE A 50 4.08 -3.67 6.65
C ILE A 50 3.64 -3.35 8.06
N LYS A 51 2.92 -2.25 8.22
CA LYS A 51 2.42 -1.82 9.51
C LYS A 51 0.99 -1.36 9.40
N ARG A 52 0.16 -1.81 10.35
CA ARG A 52 -1.20 -1.30 10.50
C ARG A 52 -1.11 -0.02 11.35
N LEU A 53 -1.64 1.06 10.82
CA LEU A 53 -1.60 2.34 11.51
C LEU A 53 -2.78 2.45 12.47
N THR A 54 -2.51 2.95 13.68
CA THR A 54 -3.54 3.13 14.70
C THR A 54 -4.36 4.39 14.44
N GLY A 55 -5.58 4.42 15.00
CA GLY A 55 -6.41 5.61 14.93
C GLY A 55 -7.11 5.85 13.60
N MET A 56 -7.09 4.87 12.70
CA MET A 56 -7.76 4.96 11.40
C MET A 56 -8.93 3.99 11.33
N ILE A 57 -10.07 4.44 10.84
CA ILE A 57 -11.27 3.63 10.65
C ILE A 57 -11.82 3.91 9.26
N PRO A 58 -11.88 2.94 8.35
CA PRO A 58 -11.31 1.57 8.48
C PRO A 58 -9.80 1.61 8.66
N PRO A 59 -9.20 0.51 9.12
CA PRO A 59 -7.75 0.47 9.31
C PRO A 59 -6.97 0.83 8.04
N LEU A 60 -5.91 1.58 8.22
CA LEU A 60 -5.00 1.96 7.14
C LEU A 60 -3.69 1.22 7.34
N TYR A 61 -3.17 0.65 6.26
CA TYR A 61 -1.91 -0.07 6.29
C TYR A 61 -0.85 0.68 5.50
N ARG A 62 0.40 0.50 5.88
CA ARG A 62 1.54 1.09 5.21
C ARG A 62 2.51 0.00 4.78
N LEU A 63 2.85 -0.03 3.50
CA LEU A 63 3.91 -0.87 2.95
C LEU A 63 5.11 0.02 2.66
N ARG A 64 6.26 -0.35 3.21
CA ARG A 64 7.50 0.39 3.01
C ARG A 64 8.28 -0.22 1.85
N VAL A 65 8.60 0.60 0.85
CA VAL A 65 9.42 0.20 -0.30
C VAL A 65 10.53 1.23 -0.44
N GLY A 66 11.70 0.94 0.14
CA GLY A 66 12.80 1.91 0.16
C GLY A 66 12.37 3.21 0.82
N ASP A 67 12.52 4.32 0.08
CA ASP A 67 12.12 5.64 0.56
C ASP A 67 10.65 5.94 0.30
N TYR A 68 9.92 5.00 -0.26
CA TYR A 68 8.52 5.22 -0.61
C TYR A 68 7.60 4.50 0.35
N ARG A 69 6.39 5.01 0.47
CA ARG A 69 5.36 4.46 1.34
C ARG A 69 4.10 4.25 0.53
N VAL A 70 3.57 3.02 0.60
CA VAL A 70 2.33 2.64 -0.07
C VAL A 70 1.27 2.52 1.01
N TYR A 71 0.19 3.32 0.90
CA TYR A 71 -0.91 3.28 1.86
C TYR A 71 -2.10 2.59 1.25
N TYR A 72 -2.65 1.65 1.98
CA TYR A 72 -3.76 0.85 1.45
C TYR A 72 -4.74 0.46 2.55
N ARG A 73 -5.95 0.12 2.13
CA ARG A 73 -6.98 -0.42 2.99
C ARG A 73 -7.41 -1.78 2.46
N ILE A 74 -7.96 -2.61 3.35
CA ILE A 74 -8.44 -3.93 2.99
C ILE A 74 -9.95 -3.95 3.14
N TYR A 75 -10.64 -4.33 2.07
CA TYR A 75 -12.09 -4.47 2.04
C TYR A 75 -12.42 -5.89 1.58
N GLN A 76 -12.77 -6.78 2.53
CA GLN A 76 -13.07 -8.17 2.23
C GLN A 76 -11.92 -8.85 1.48
N ASP A 77 -12.05 -9.10 0.18
CA ASP A 77 -11.04 -9.76 -0.64
C ASP A 77 -10.22 -8.79 -1.49
N ARG A 78 -10.30 -7.49 -1.21
CA ARG A 78 -9.60 -6.46 -1.98
C ARG A 78 -8.62 -5.68 -1.12
N ALA A 79 -7.44 -5.45 -1.64
CA ALA A 79 -6.49 -4.51 -1.07
C ALA A 79 -6.45 -3.30 -2.00
N VAL A 80 -6.92 -2.16 -1.51
CA VAL A 80 -7.06 -0.95 -2.32
C VAL A 80 -5.94 0.03 -1.96
N VAL A 81 -5.06 0.27 -2.91
CA VAL A 81 -3.95 1.22 -2.72
C VAL A 81 -4.48 2.64 -2.92
N LEU A 82 -4.31 3.47 -1.91
CA LEU A 82 -4.82 4.84 -1.91
C LEU A 82 -3.76 5.84 -2.34
N ALA A 83 -2.50 5.60 -1.99
CA ALA A 83 -1.43 6.55 -2.28
C ALA A 83 -0.09 5.85 -2.31
N THR A 84 0.83 6.36 -3.12
CA THR A 84 2.23 5.98 -3.12
C THR A 84 3.05 7.24 -3.05
N LEU A 85 3.76 7.43 -1.94
CA LEU A 85 4.42 8.70 -1.65
C LEU A 85 5.86 8.49 -1.21
N HIS A 86 6.70 9.48 -1.48
CA HIS A 86 8.00 9.53 -0.83
C HIS A 86 7.79 9.72 0.67
N LYS A 87 8.64 9.13 1.51
CA LYS A 87 8.50 9.19 2.97
C LYS A 87 8.39 10.62 3.50
N LYS A 88 9.01 11.58 2.84
CA LYS A 88 8.98 12.99 3.27
C LYS A 88 7.60 13.62 3.15
N ASP A 89 6.74 13.07 2.29
CA ASP A 89 5.39 13.60 2.05
C ASP A 89 4.31 12.86 2.81
N SER A 90 4.67 11.74 3.45
CA SER A 90 3.70 10.84 4.08
C SER A 90 2.92 11.49 5.21
N GLU A 91 3.60 12.24 6.07
CA GLU A 91 2.93 12.82 7.23
C GLU A 91 1.87 13.83 6.82
N ARG A 92 2.16 14.64 5.80
CA ARG A 92 1.21 15.61 5.28
C ARG A 92 -0.01 14.91 4.67
N TRP A 93 0.21 13.82 3.94
CA TRP A 93 -0.88 13.04 3.37
C TRP A 93 -1.73 12.41 4.47
N LEU A 94 -1.10 11.85 5.49
CA LEU A 94 -1.81 11.21 6.61
C LEU A 94 -2.72 12.20 7.35
N LYS A 95 -2.28 13.43 7.50
CA LYS A 95 -3.09 14.48 8.14
C LYS A 95 -4.37 14.76 7.36
N ARG A 96 -4.32 14.66 6.04
CA ARG A 96 -5.51 14.90 5.22
C ARG A 96 -6.48 13.73 5.22
N VAL A 97 -5.97 12.52 5.45
CA VAL A 97 -6.79 11.29 5.43
C VAL A 97 -7.50 11.05 6.75
N ARG A 98 -6.97 11.57 7.84
CA ARG A 98 -7.55 11.42 9.17
C ARG A 98 -8.91 12.09 9.29
#